data_72f7945624cb5f9fd2c5732988358f9c
#
_entry.id   72f7945624cb5f9fd2c5732988358f9c
#
_cell.length_a   1.000
_cell.length_b   1.000
_cell.length_c   1.000
_cell.angle_alpha   90.00
_cell.angle_beta   90.00
_cell.angle_gamma   90.00
#
_symmetry.space_group_name_H-M   'P 1'
#
loop_
_entity.id
_entity.type
_entity.pdbx_description
1 polymer ?
#
loop_
_entity_poly.entity_id
_entity_poly.type
_entity_poly.pdbx_seq_one_letter_code
_entity_poly.pdbx_strand_id
1 'polypeptide(L)'
;MKRKGFTLIELLAVIVILAIIALIATPIVLDIIEDSKNSSIKRSAELYLDAVEQAIATSVMNDGLEDGTYIIDSKGNLKYKDKTIKVDIKNYNFESGTVIIEQGQIKDIKLSNNEKVTTGKELNKIDKWDGKTVTEVTPDSNGIYHITKASELAWVAQQVKNKKTFEGETISLDASLDLGGRYDKDGKKLGTEWIPIGIKKSDTEELPFKGTFEGNNNVISGVYINKPQEDLAENKHLGLFGYSDTAIIKSLVIKDFYIKGYSAIGGLIGRAKNNTNIDNIVASNIYIDTINSGGIIVGATQTEVVLTNLYSYNSEIIGNGKYIGGVVGSLQIKCSLNNAYSNSIVKNNGTIRVAGVGGVVGFTYKQEIAENLISEATVSGYSDVGGLIGQLQQGSTLKNSVSYAKVSGTNNIGGIVGINSGEAGNTEIENIRSYATIDGTGEYVGGMIGYACGDNTLINLYSNSKIKGKDKVGKIIGGFRENFESKLNYKDLISESTIEGETNVGELWGYINEKVTLNKLD
;
A
#
# COMPACT_ATOMS: atom_id res chain seq x y z
N MET A 1 -46.06 24.91 -19.21
CA MET A 1 -44.64 25.27 -19.41
C MET A 1 -44.24 24.93 -20.84
N LYS A 2 -43.98 25.96 -21.69
CA LYS A 2 -43.45 25.73 -23.05
C LYS A 2 -41.98 25.32 -22.94
N ARG A 3 -41.65 24.08 -23.33
CA ARG A 3 -40.25 23.65 -23.49
C ARG A 3 -39.65 24.46 -24.65
N LYS A 4 -38.64 25.27 -24.37
CA LYS A 4 -37.82 25.92 -25.41
C LYS A 4 -36.97 24.81 -26.05
N GLY A 5 -37.20 24.55 -27.34
CA GLY A 5 -36.34 23.66 -28.13
C GLY A 5 -35.03 24.37 -28.45
N PHE A 6 -33.96 23.60 -28.61
CA PHE A 6 -32.67 24.08 -29.07
C PHE A 6 -32.79 24.69 -30.49
N THR A 7 -32.13 25.81 -30.69
CA THR A 7 -32.05 26.42 -32.03
C THR A 7 -31.02 25.65 -32.88
N LEU A 8 -31.19 25.69 -34.22
CA LEU A 8 -30.27 25.04 -35.16
C LEU A 8 -28.82 25.56 -34.99
N ILE A 9 -28.67 26.82 -34.61
CA ILE A 9 -27.37 27.48 -34.40
C ILE A 9 -26.67 27.00 -33.11
N GLU A 10 -27.44 26.74 -32.05
CA GLU A 10 -26.91 26.18 -30.80
C GLU A 10 -26.45 24.72 -31.00
N LEU A 11 -27.19 23.93 -31.78
CA LEU A 11 -26.80 22.59 -32.13
C LEU A 11 -25.54 22.57 -33.01
N LEU A 12 -25.45 23.46 -34.00
CA LEU A 12 -24.28 23.60 -34.86
C LEU A 12 -23.03 24.01 -34.07
N ALA A 13 -23.17 24.96 -33.14
CA ALA A 13 -22.07 25.37 -32.26
C ALA A 13 -21.55 24.23 -31.38
N VAL A 14 -22.45 23.42 -30.82
CA VAL A 14 -22.06 22.23 -30.02
C VAL A 14 -21.33 21.20 -30.89
N ILE A 15 -21.79 20.93 -32.09
CA ILE A 15 -21.15 19.98 -33.01
C ILE A 15 -19.74 20.45 -33.40
N VAL A 16 -19.56 21.73 -33.68
CA VAL A 16 -18.25 22.32 -34.01
C VAL A 16 -17.29 22.24 -32.84
N ILE A 17 -17.76 22.55 -31.62
CA ILE A 17 -16.94 22.45 -30.41
C ILE A 17 -16.54 21.00 -30.15
N LEU A 18 -17.47 20.04 -30.26
CA LEU A 18 -17.20 18.61 -30.10
C LEU A 18 -16.21 18.11 -31.16
N ALA A 19 -16.31 18.56 -32.42
CA ALA A 19 -15.38 18.22 -33.48
C ALA A 19 -13.96 18.74 -33.19
N ILE A 20 -13.81 19.95 -32.67
CA ILE A 20 -12.52 20.52 -32.28
C ILE A 20 -11.93 19.77 -31.11
N ILE A 21 -12.73 19.44 -30.08
CA ILE A 21 -12.30 18.66 -28.93
C ILE A 21 -11.85 17.27 -29.39
N ALA A 22 -12.62 16.60 -30.24
CA ALA A 22 -12.26 15.29 -30.77
C ALA A 22 -10.95 15.33 -31.59
N LEU A 23 -10.73 16.37 -32.39
CA LEU A 23 -9.52 16.52 -33.20
C LEU A 23 -8.25 16.67 -32.34
N ILE A 24 -8.35 17.34 -31.20
CA ILE A 24 -7.22 17.56 -30.28
C ILE A 24 -7.06 16.39 -29.32
N ALA A 25 -8.15 15.85 -28.78
CA ALA A 25 -8.12 14.81 -27.78
C ALA A 25 -7.78 13.42 -28.36
N THR A 26 -8.19 13.11 -29.60
CA THR A 26 -8.00 11.79 -30.19
C THR A 26 -6.51 11.38 -30.27
N PRO A 27 -5.58 12.18 -30.81
CA PRO A 27 -4.18 11.78 -30.85
C PRO A 27 -3.59 11.58 -29.44
N ILE A 28 -3.90 12.48 -28.50
CA ILE A 28 -3.41 12.40 -27.12
C ILE A 28 -3.92 11.11 -26.43
N VAL A 29 -5.19 10.78 -26.62
CA VAL A 29 -5.78 9.55 -26.05
C VAL A 29 -5.18 8.29 -26.68
N LEU A 30 -4.92 8.32 -27.99
CA LEU A 30 -4.28 7.19 -28.67
C LEU A 30 -2.84 6.98 -28.19
N ASP A 31 -2.06 8.04 -28.01
CA ASP A 31 -0.71 7.97 -27.45
C ASP A 31 -0.72 7.40 -26.02
N ILE A 32 -1.65 7.87 -25.17
CA ILE A 32 -1.81 7.35 -23.80
C ILE A 32 -2.21 5.86 -23.81
N ILE A 33 -3.09 5.44 -24.70
CA ILE A 33 -3.49 4.03 -24.84
C ILE A 33 -2.31 3.19 -25.30
N GLU A 34 -1.53 3.65 -26.26
CA GLU A 34 -0.34 2.94 -26.77
C GLU A 34 0.75 2.85 -25.70
N ASP A 35 1.03 3.91 -24.97
CA ASP A 35 1.97 3.92 -23.83
C ASP A 35 1.50 2.99 -22.70
N SER A 36 0.21 3.01 -22.39
CA SER A 36 -0.38 2.11 -21.37
C SER A 36 -0.26 0.64 -21.80
N LYS A 37 -0.51 0.35 -23.10
CA LYS A 37 -0.38 -0.99 -23.67
C LYS A 37 1.07 -1.48 -23.67
N ASN A 38 2.00 -0.64 -24.08
CA ASN A 38 3.44 -0.92 -24.04
C ASN A 38 3.94 -1.19 -22.62
N SER A 39 3.51 -0.37 -21.66
CA SER A 39 3.81 -0.54 -20.24
C SER A 39 3.24 -1.84 -19.67
N SER A 40 2.02 -2.23 -20.08
CA SER A 40 1.40 -3.49 -19.69
C SER A 40 2.13 -4.71 -20.24
N ILE A 41 2.57 -4.67 -21.52
CA ILE A 41 3.35 -5.75 -22.14
C ILE A 41 4.70 -5.89 -21.43
N LYS A 42 5.40 -4.78 -21.20
CA LYS A 42 6.68 -4.77 -20.49
C LYS A 42 6.53 -5.36 -19.08
N ARG A 43 5.51 -4.95 -18.35
CA ARG A 43 5.23 -5.47 -16.99
C ARG A 43 4.90 -6.97 -16.98
N SER A 44 4.15 -7.46 -17.98
CA SER A 44 3.88 -8.89 -18.14
C SER A 44 5.17 -9.67 -18.43
N ALA A 45 6.08 -9.10 -19.21
CA ALA A 45 7.39 -9.71 -19.51
C ALA A 45 8.30 -9.74 -18.27
N GLU A 46 8.31 -8.70 -17.47
CA GLU A 46 9.06 -8.65 -16.20
C GLU A 46 8.54 -9.70 -15.21
N LEU A 47 7.23 -9.80 -15.01
CA LEU A 47 6.62 -10.83 -14.15
C LEU A 47 6.93 -12.26 -14.63
N TYR A 48 6.96 -12.47 -15.94
CA TYR A 48 7.33 -13.75 -16.49
C TYR A 48 8.82 -14.05 -16.27
N LEU A 49 9.70 -13.07 -16.43
CA LEU A 49 11.14 -13.22 -16.17
C LEU A 49 11.39 -13.62 -14.70
N ASP A 50 10.74 -12.93 -13.75
CA ASP A 50 10.85 -13.27 -12.31
C ASP A 50 10.41 -14.71 -12.03
N ALA A 51 9.30 -15.17 -12.65
CA ALA A 51 8.83 -16.53 -12.50
C ALA A 51 9.78 -17.57 -13.12
N VAL A 52 10.41 -17.24 -14.25
CA VAL A 52 11.42 -18.08 -14.90
C VAL A 52 12.69 -18.17 -14.03
N GLU A 53 13.16 -17.06 -13.46
CA GLU A 53 14.31 -17.07 -12.54
C GLU A 53 14.08 -17.98 -11.33
N GLN A 54 12.89 -17.94 -10.74
CA GLN A 54 12.52 -18.83 -9.63
C GLN A 54 12.47 -20.31 -10.06
N ALA A 55 11.89 -20.58 -11.23
CA ALA A 55 11.81 -21.94 -11.75
C ALA A 55 13.20 -22.52 -12.06
N ILE A 56 14.09 -21.70 -12.65
CA ILE A 56 15.50 -22.07 -12.90
C ILE A 56 16.23 -22.35 -11.59
N ALA A 57 16.15 -21.45 -10.62
CA ALA A 57 16.80 -21.63 -9.32
C ALA A 57 16.36 -22.94 -8.63
N THR A 58 15.07 -23.27 -8.72
CA THR A 58 14.52 -24.52 -8.20
C THR A 58 15.04 -25.74 -8.96
N SER A 59 15.14 -25.65 -10.29
CA SER A 59 15.63 -26.76 -11.13
C SER A 59 17.14 -27.01 -10.94
N VAL A 60 17.94 -25.97 -10.73
CA VAL A 60 19.37 -26.11 -10.40
C VAL A 60 19.57 -26.87 -9.10
N MET A 61 18.70 -26.68 -8.10
CA MET A 61 18.80 -27.35 -6.81
C MET A 61 18.37 -28.82 -6.86
N ASN A 62 17.41 -29.19 -7.72
CA ASN A 62 16.80 -30.53 -7.68
C ASN A 62 17.39 -31.50 -8.70
N ASP A 63 17.55 -31.09 -9.97
CA ASP A 63 17.80 -32.02 -11.09
C ASP A 63 19.04 -31.67 -11.95
N GLY A 64 19.72 -30.59 -11.62
CA GLY A 64 20.75 -30.01 -12.50
C GLY A 64 20.14 -29.37 -13.75
N LEU A 65 20.58 -28.17 -14.11
CA LEU A 65 20.14 -27.40 -15.26
C LEU A 65 21.18 -27.53 -16.37
N GLU A 66 20.76 -27.85 -17.59
CA GLU A 66 21.63 -27.88 -18.76
C GLU A 66 21.67 -26.49 -19.41
N ASP A 67 22.86 -26.06 -19.82
CA ASP A 67 23.01 -24.86 -20.63
C ASP A 67 22.37 -25.05 -22.03
N GLY A 68 21.70 -24.03 -22.52
CA GLY A 68 21.08 -24.08 -23.84
C GLY A 68 19.94 -23.08 -24.04
N THR A 69 19.31 -23.19 -25.23
CA THR A 69 18.16 -22.36 -25.58
C THR A 69 16.87 -23.13 -25.30
N TYR A 70 16.15 -22.68 -24.30
CA TYR A 70 14.84 -23.20 -23.91
C TYR A 70 13.74 -22.52 -24.72
N ILE A 71 12.79 -23.29 -25.24
CA ILE A 71 11.61 -22.77 -25.92
C ILE A 71 10.50 -22.63 -24.89
N ILE A 72 9.77 -21.52 -24.93
CA ILE A 72 8.63 -21.28 -24.06
C ILE A 72 7.38 -21.86 -24.73
N ASP A 73 6.66 -22.74 -24.04
CA ASP A 73 5.41 -23.30 -24.55
C ASP A 73 4.22 -22.36 -24.32
N SER A 74 3.05 -22.70 -24.88
CA SER A 74 1.81 -21.89 -24.79
C SER A 74 1.28 -21.69 -23.35
N LYS A 75 1.83 -22.41 -22.38
CA LYS A 75 1.50 -22.28 -20.95
C LYS A 75 2.57 -21.52 -20.16
N GLY A 76 3.63 -21.08 -20.85
CA GLY A 76 4.74 -20.39 -20.22
C GLY A 76 5.82 -21.30 -19.63
N ASN A 77 5.79 -22.61 -19.83
CA ASN A 77 6.84 -23.51 -19.35
C ASN A 77 8.03 -23.53 -20.30
N LEU A 78 9.23 -23.76 -19.75
CA LEU A 78 10.46 -23.87 -20.52
C LEU A 78 10.68 -25.30 -20.97
N LYS A 79 10.94 -25.52 -22.27
CA LYS A 79 11.25 -26.82 -22.87
C LYS A 79 12.63 -26.82 -23.50
N TYR A 80 13.45 -27.80 -23.14
CA TYR A 80 14.74 -28.07 -23.73
C TYR A 80 14.99 -29.55 -23.81
N LYS A 81 15.19 -30.09 -25.01
CA LYS A 81 15.22 -31.55 -25.30
C LYS A 81 13.96 -32.23 -24.73
N ASP A 82 14.12 -33.23 -23.91
CA ASP A 82 13.03 -33.98 -23.28
C ASP A 82 12.62 -33.45 -21.89
N LYS A 83 13.24 -32.35 -21.45
CA LYS A 83 12.97 -31.74 -20.15
C LYS A 83 12.00 -30.57 -20.26
N THR A 84 11.10 -30.48 -19.29
CA THR A 84 10.18 -29.34 -19.14
C THR A 84 10.34 -28.76 -17.73
N ILE A 85 10.70 -27.48 -17.63
CA ILE A 85 10.71 -26.75 -16.38
C ILE A 85 9.37 -26.03 -16.27
N LYS A 86 8.60 -26.34 -15.24
CA LYS A 86 7.34 -25.67 -14.97
C LYS A 86 7.60 -24.28 -14.40
N VAL A 87 6.98 -23.28 -15.00
CA VAL A 87 7.01 -21.88 -14.54
C VAL A 87 5.66 -21.58 -13.91
N ASP A 88 5.64 -21.26 -12.63
CA ASP A 88 4.40 -20.90 -11.92
C ASP A 88 4.06 -19.45 -12.20
N ILE A 89 3.19 -19.23 -13.18
CA ILE A 89 2.70 -17.91 -13.56
C ILE A 89 1.18 -17.90 -13.75
N LYS A 90 0.53 -16.95 -13.12
CA LYS A 90 -0.88 -16.65 -13.36
C LYS A 90 -0.96 -15.62 -14.50
N ASN A 91 -1.74 -15.89 -15.56
CA ASN A 91 -1.94 -14.98 -16.69
C ASN A 91 -0.70 -14.80 -17.61
N TYR A 92 -0.20 -15.90 -18.16
CA TYR A 92 0.79 -15.85 -19.24
C TYR A 92 0.19 -15.29 -20.53
N ASN A 93 0.72 -14.16 -21.03
CA ASN A 93 0.16 -13.38 -22.13
C ASN A 93 1.04 -13.34 -23.39
N PHE A 94 2.01 -14.23 -23.53
CA PHE A 94 2.88 -14.31 -24.71
C PHE A 94 2.57 -15.57 -25.52
N GLU A 95 2.69 -15.47 -26.84
CA GLU A 95 2.39 -16.59 -27.75
C GLU A 95 3.61 -17.51 -27.95
N SER A 96 4.80 -16.92 -27.87
CA SER A 96 6.05 -17.64 -28.07
C SER A 96 7.21 -16.93 -27.39
N GLY A 97 8.30 -17.65 -27.15
CA GLY A 97 9.51 -17.08 -26.63
C GLY A 97 10.63 -18.10 -26.50
N THR A 98 11.81 -17.58 -26.16
CA THR A 98 13.00 -18.39 -25.87
C THR A 98 13.74 -17.82 -24.67
N VAL A 99 14.35 -18.69 -23.86
CA VAL A 99 15.24 -18.35 -22.76
C VAL A 99 16.58 -19.01 -23.02
N ILE A 100 17.66 -18.23 -23.06
CA ILE A 100 19.02 -18.74 -23.17
C ILE A 100 19.61 -18.85 -21.77
N ILE A 101 20.02 -20.05 -21.38
CA ILE A 101 20.60 -20.35 -20.08
C ILE A 101 22.07 -20.73 -20.27
N GLU A 102 22.95 -20.06 -19.55
CA GLU A 102 24.38 -20.35 -19.49
C GLU A 102 24.84 -20.32 -18.03
N GLN A 103 25.58 -21.34 -17.60
CA GLN A 103 26.07 -21.50 -16.23
C GLN A 103 24.96 -21.41 -15.15
N GLY A 104 23.76 -21.94 -15.49
CA GLY A 104 22.61 -21.92 -14.59
C GLY A 104 21.95 -20.54 -14.41
N GLN A 105 22.29 -19.57 -15.25
CA GLN A 105 21.71 -18.21 -15.23
C GLN A 105 21.09 -17.85 -16.57
N ILE A 106 20.10 -16.97 -16.55
CA ILE A 106 19.49 -16.44 -17.78
C ILE A 106 20.46 -15.45 -18.42
N LYS A 107 20.89 -15.77 -19.64
CA LYS A 107 21.71 -14.88 -20.46
C LYS A 107 20.86 -13.95 -21.33
N ASP A 108 19.77 -14.47 -21.88
CA ASP A 108 18.84 -13.70 -22.74
C ASP A 108 17.45 -14.33 -22.69
N ILE A 109 16.42 -13.50 -22.84
CA ILE A 109 15.05 -13.91 -22.98
C ILE A 109 14.38 -13.12 -24.12
N LYS A 110 13.63 -13.81 -24.96
CA LYS A 110 12.81 -13.18 -26.01
C LYS A 110 11.39 -13.62 -25.83
N LEU A 111 10.47 -12.67 -25.73
CA LEU A 111 9.04 -12.89 -25.62
C LEU A 111 8.34 -12.20 -26.78
N SER A 112 7.39 -12.88 -27.41
CA SER A 112 6.61 -12.35 -28.50
C SER A 112 5.12 -12.51 -28.22
N ASN A 113 4.37 -11.45 -28.42
CA ASN A 113 2.94 -11.50 -28.68
C ASN A 113 2.69 -10.94 -30.08
N ASN A 114 1.48 -11.06 -30.62
CA ASN A 114 1.14 -10.67 -32.02
C ASN A 114 1.51 -9.21 -32.37
N GLU A 115 1.88 -8.40 -31.43
CA GLU A 115 2.06 -6.95 -31.61
C GLU A 115 3.49 -6.46 -31.33
N LYS A 116 4.27 -7.18 -30.50
CA LYS A 116 5.61 -6.73 -30.12
C LYS A 116 6.51 -7.88 -29.68
N VAL A 117 7.78 -7.82 -30.06
CA VAL A 117 8.86 -8.68 -29.53
C VAL A 117 9.60 -7.91 -28.46
N THR A 118 9.68 -8.48 -27.26
CA THR A 118 10.44 -7.90 -26.13
C THR A 118 11.66 -8.80 -25.88
N THR A 119 12.84 -8.24 -25.86
CA THR A 119 14.11 -8.99 -25.66
C THR A 119 14.68 -8.74 -24.26
N GLY A 120 15.36 -9.73 -23.71
CA GLY A 120 15.99 -9.65 -22.40
C GLY A 120 17.03 -8.53 -22.26
N LYS A 121 17.62 -8.07 -23.37
CA LYS A 121 18.49 -6.88 -23.35
C LYS A 121 17.76 -5.60 -22.97
N GLU A 122 16.46 -5.52 -23.24
CA GLU A 122 15.60 -4.41 -22.81
C GLU A 122 15.06 -4.63 -21.39
N LEU A 123 14.94 -5.91 -20.96
CA LEU A 123 14.47 -6.30 -19.63
C LEU A 123 15.60 -6.33 -18.59
N ASN A 124 16.81 -6.74 -19.00
CA ASN A 124 17.98 -6.94 -18.12
C ASN A 124 18.83 -5.68 -17.87
N LYS A 125 18.35 -4.49 -18.20
CA LYS A 125 19.11 -3.24 -17.99
C LYS A 125 18.77 -2.54 -16.68
N ILE A 126 18.44 -3.32 -15.64
CA ILE A 126 18.37 -2.76 -14.29
C ILE A 126 19.77 -2.80 -13.71
N ASP A 127 20.32 -1.62 -13.45
CA ASP A 127 21.61 -1.49 -12.78
C ASP A 127 21.50 -1.98 -11.34
N LYS A 128 22.16 -3.13 -11.05
CA LYS A 128 22.17 -3.73 -9.73
C LYS A 128 23.31 -3.14 -8.89
N TRP A 129 22.97 -2.57 -7.75
CA TRP A 129 23.95 -2.02 -6.82
C TRP A 129 24.79 -3.11 -6.14
N ASP A 130 26.09 -2.85 -6.01
CA ASP A 130 27.05 -3.72 -5.33
C ASP A 130 27.09 -3.54 -3.80
N GLY A 131 26.32 -2.58 -3.27
CA GLY A 131 26.28 -2.24 -1.84
C GLY A 131 27.42 -1.36 -1.35
N LYS A 132 28.30 -0.89 -2.24
CA LYS A 132 29.52 -0.16 -1.88
C LYS A 132 29.77 1.07 -2.75
N THR A 133 29.62 0.92 -4.06
CA THR A 133 29.88 1.99 -5.03
C THR A 133 28.92 3.15 -4.81
N VAL A 134 29.48 4.34 -4.72
CA VAL A 134 28.76 5.61 -4.60
C VAL A 134 29.26 6.51 -5.73
N THR A 135 28.35 6.92 -6.60
CA THR A 135 28.67 7.74 -7.78
C THR A 135 28.09 9.13 -7.60
N GLU A 136 28.92 10.13 -7.59
CA GLU A 136 28.53 11.53 -7.50
C GLU A 136 27.66 11.94 -8.69
N VAL A 137 26.59 12.71 -8.40
CA VAL A 137 25.68 13.27 -9.40
C VAL A 137 25.75 14.79 -9.33
N THR A 138 25.93 15.42 -10.48
CA THR A 138 25.83 16.88 -10.61
C THR A 138 24.48 17.24 -11.23
N PRO A 139 23.82 18.30 -10.76
CA PRO A 139 22.56 18.72 -11.34
C PRO A 139 22.75 19.28 -12.75
N ASP A 140 21.72 19.19 -13.57
CA ASP A 140 21.65 19.85 -14.87
C ASP A 140 21.51 21.38 -14.75
N SER A 141 21.35 22.08 -15.86
CA SER A 141 21.18 23.55 -15.90
C SER A 141 19.90 24.05 -15.22
N ASN A 142 18.94 23.14 -14.95
CA ASN A 142 17.67 23.45 -14.26
C ASN A 142 17.72 23.06 -12.76
N GLY A 143 18.86 22.58 -12.27
CA GLY A 143 19.02 22.12 -10.89
C GLY A 143 18.48 20.72 -10.61
N ILE A 144 18.28 19.89 -11.65
CA ILE A 144 17.73 18.54 -11.53
C ILE A 144 18.89 17.51 -11.49
N TYR A 145 18.85 16.62 -10.50
CA TYR A 145 19.75 15.48 -10.38
C TYR A 145 19.15 14.26 -11.08
N HIS A 146 19.74 13.81 -12.16
CA HIS A 146 19.28 12.66 -12.95
C HIS A 146 19.89 11.36 -12.43
N ILE A 147 19.07 10.45 -11.96
CA ILE A 147 19.47 9.15 -11.39
C ILE A 147 19.18 8.05 -12.40
N THR A 148 20.23 7.43 -12.92
CA THR A 148 20.17 6.32 -13.87
C THR A 148 20.78 5.03 -13.33
N LYS A 149 21.52 5.12 -12.20
CA LYS A 149 22.22 4.01 -11.55
C LYS A 149 21.92 3.94 -10.06
N ALA A 150 21.93 2.75 -9.52
CA ALA A 150 21.72 2.54 -8.10
C ALA A 150 22.83 3.14 -7.22
N SER A 151 24.07 3.22 -7.71
CA SER A 151 25.20 3.89 -7.05
C SER A 151 25.01 5.42 -6.93
N GLU A 152 24.27 6.02 -7.85
CA GLU A 152 23.90 7.44 -7.83
C GLU A 152 22.81 7.70 -6.77
N LEU A 153 21.82 6.80 -6.64
CA LEU A 153 20.84 6.88 -5.55
C LEU A 153 21.51 6.70 -4.17
N ALA A 154 22.51 5.83 -4.08
CA ALA A 154 23.32 5.68 -2.87
C ALA A 154 24.09 6.96 -2.52
N TRP A 155 24.54 7.73 -3.51
CA TRP A 155 25.11 9.05 -3.28
C TRP A 155 24.09 10.04 -2.71
N VAL A 156 22.85 10.05 -3.21
CA VAL A 156 21.78 10.89 -2.63
C VAL A 156 21.58 10.56 -1.14
N ALA A 157 21.49 9.26 -0.79
CA ALA A 157 21.38 8.84 0.60
C ALA A 157 22.56 9.31 1.47
N GLN A 158 23.77 9.21 0.93
CA GLN A 158 24.99 9.69 1.60
C GLN A 158 24.98 11.22 1.80
N GLN A 159 24.51 11.99 0.80
CA GLN A 159 24.45 13.45 0.91
C GLN A 159 23.46 13.86 2.01
N VAL A 160 22.28 13.22 2.11
CA VAL A 160 21.34 13.51 3.20
C VAL A 160 21.95 13.17 4.56
N LYS A 161 22.64 12.05 4.68
CA LYS A 161 23.42 11.69 5.88
C LYS A 161 24.49 12.73 6.24
N ASN A 162 25.06 13.41 5.25
CA ASN A 162 26.03 14.50 5.37
C ASN A 162 25.37 15.89 5.51
N LYS A 163 24.05 15.94 5.85
CA LYS A 163 23.28 17.17 6.12
C LYS A 163 22.84 17.97 4.90
N LYS A 164 22.98 17.45 3.67
CA LYS A 164 22.36 18.05 2.49
C LYS A 164 20.91 17.55 2.38
N THR A 165 19.94 18.43 2.62
CA THR A 165 18.52 18.07 2.65
C THR A 165 17.85 18.01 1.28
N PHE A 166 18.48 18.53 0.23
CA PHE A 166 17.92 18.75 -1.12
C PHE A 166 16.68 19.66 -1.14
N GLU A 167 16.52 20.54 -0.16
CA GLU A 167 15.41 21.50 -0.10
C GLU A 167 15.42 22.42 -1.33
N GLY A 168 14.28 22.47 -2.05
CA GLY A 168 14.16 23.21 -3.32
C GLY A 168 14.81 22.56 -4.54
N GLU A 169 15.46 21.39 -4.38
CA GLU A 169 16.11 20.65 -5.45
C GLU A 169 15.24 19.44 -5.88
N THR A 170 15.42 18.99 -7.12
CA THR A 170 14.69 17.84 -7.68
C THR A 170 15.66 16.69 -7.98
N ILE A 171 15.29 15.50 -7.53
CA ILE A 171 15.90 14.22 -7.89
C ILE A 171 14.96 13.53 -8.88
N SER A 172 15.40 13.29 -10.11
CA SER A 172 14.65 12.59 -11.15
C SER A 172 15.19 11.17 -11.31
N LEU A 173 14.34 10.18 -11.12
CA LEU A 173 14.69 8.78 -11.37
C LEU A 173 14.43 8.46 -12.84
N ASP A 174 15.47 8.40 -13.66
CA ASP A 174 15.37 8.25 -15.11
C ASP A 174 15.54 6.80 -15.59
N ALA A 175 15.81 5.87 -14.67
CA ALA A 175 15.87 4.44 -14.95
C ALA A 175 15.38 3.62 -13.75
N SER A 176 14.90 2.40 -14.00
CA SER A 176 14.60 1.44 -12.94
C SER A 176 15.89 0.93 -12.30
N LEU A 177 15.87 0.73 -10.98
CA LEU A 177 17.04 0.37 -10.19
C LEU A 177 16.83 -0.89 -9.36
N ASP A 178 17.88 -1.71 -9.24
CA ASP A 178 17.97 -2.82 -8.28
C ASP A 178 19.00 -2.49 -7.21
N LEU A 179 18.55 -2.29 -5.97
CA LEU A 179 19.43 -1.97 -4.84
C LEU A 179 20.17 -3.20 -4.28
N GLY A 180 20.01 -4.36 -4.93
CA GLY A 180 20.80 -5.56 -4.68
C GLY A 180 20.45 -6.31 -3.39
N GLY A 181 19.52 -5.84 -2.59
CA GLY A 181 19.05 -6.53 -1.40
C GLY A 181 18.36 -7.84 -1.75
N ARG A 182 18.77 -8.92 -1.11
CA ARG A 182 18.20 -10.27 -1.25
C ARG A 182 18.19 -10.94 0.11
N TYR A 183 17.25 -11.84 0.29
CA TYR A 183 17.10 -12.60 1.55
C TYR A 183 16.55 -13.99 1.25
N ASP A 184 16.84 -14.93 2.15
CA ASP A 184 16.25 -16.26 2.08
C ASP A 184 14.87 -16.29 2.76
N LYS A 185 14.22 -17.45 2.75
CA LYS A 185 12.90 -17.67 3.37
C LYS A 185 12.83 -17.35 4.87
N ASP A 186 13.97 -17.33 5.56
CA ASP A 186 14.09 -17.02 6.99
C ASP A 186 14.49 -15.54 7.22
N GLY A 187 14.53 -14.73 6.16
CA GLY A 187 14.89 -13.31 6.21
C GLY A 187 16.38 -13.03 6.36
N LYS A 188 17.25 -14.03 6.16
CA LYS A 188 18.69 -13.85 6.23
C LYS A 188 19.22 -13.15 4.97
N LYS A 189 20.09 -12.17 5.17
CA LYS A 189 20.69 -11.41 4.11
C LYS A 189 21.52 -12.26 3.15
N LEU A 190 21.21 -12.16 1.86
CA LEU A 190 21.96 -12.78 0.75
C LEU A 190 22.59 -11.74 -0.20
N GLY A 191 22.16 -10.48 -0.11
CA GLY A 191 22.62 -9.38 -0.97
C GLY A 191 23.13 -8.18 -0.18
N THR A 192 22.86 -7.00 -0.69
CA THR A 192 23.28 -5.72 -0.12
C THR A 192 22.32 -5.26 0.98
N GLU A 193 22.74 -4.34 1.81
CA GLU A 193 21.91 -3.66 2.80
C GLU A 193 21.75 -2.18 2.41
N TRP A 194 20.53 -1.68 2.42
CA TRP A 194 20.22 -0.31 2.08
C TRP A 194 20.31 0.61 3.31
N ILE A 195 20.84 1.80 3.11
CA ILE A 195 20.80 2.89 4.10
C ILE A 195 19.72 3.87 3.66
N PRO A 196 18.67 4.11 4.47
CA PRO A 196 17.58 4.99 4.09
C PRO A 196 18.01 6.41 3.71
N ILE A 197 17.32 6.99 2.71
CA ILE A 197 17.44 8.42 2.41
C ILE A 197 16.74 9.21 3.51
N GLY A 198 17.51 9.97 4.29
CA GLY A 198 17.00 10.61 5.51
C GLY A 198 16.98 9.64 6.69
N ILE A 199 17.50 10.07 7.81
CA ILE A 199 17.59 9.25 9.03
C ILE A 199 17.30 10.07 10.28
N LYS A 200 16.82 9.41 11.32
CA LYS A 200 16.84 9.92 12.68
C LYS A 200 18.07 9.35 13.38
N LYS A 201 19.03 10.19 13.68
CA LYS A 201 20.33 9.79 14.24
C LYS A 201 20.29 9.70 15.76
N SER A 202 19.49 10.56 16.38
CA SER A 202 19.21 10.59 17.82
C SER A 202 17.87 11.27 18.07
N ASP A 203 17.45 11.41 19.33
CA ASP A 203 16.20 12.12 19.65
C ASP A 203 16.26 13.62 19.34
N THR A 204 17.45 14.18 19.21
CA THR A 204 17.71 15.59 18.94
C THR A 204 18.32 15.85 17.56
N GLU A 205 18.76 14.83 16.83
CA GLU A 205 19.37 15.00 15.50
C GLU A 205 18.59 14.22 14.44
N GLU A 206 17.84 14.97 13.64
CA GLU A 206 17.07 14.50 12.49
C GLU A 206 17.73 15.00 11.19
N LEU A 207 17.91 14.12 10.22
CA LEU A 207 18.48 14.42 8.92
C LEU A 207 17.43 14.07 7.85
N PRO A 208 16.45 14.96 7.59
CA PRO A 208 15.37 14.69 6.68
C PRO A 208 15.76 14.89 5.22
N PHE A 209 15.11 14.15 4.33
CA PHE A 209 14.99 14.53 2.93
C PHE A 209 13.90 15.61 2.81
N LYS A 210 14.19 16.71 2.09
CA LYS A 210 13.26 17.85 1.90
C LYS A 210 13.04 18.21 0.44
N GLY A 211 13.67 17.50 -0.48
CA GLY A 211 13.57 17.75 -1.91
C GLY A 211 12.31 17.18 -2.56
N THR A 212 12.26 17.33 -3.87
CA THR A 212 11.33 16.61 -4.73
C THR A 212 12.01 15.35 -5.25
N PHE A 213 11.37 14.19 -5.08
CA PHE A 213 11.76 12.93 -5.71
C PHE A 213 10.70 12.54 -6.74
N GLU A 214 11.05 12.64 -8.01
CA GLU A 214 10.22 12.24 -9.14
C GLU A 214 10.62 10.85 -9.62
N GLY A 215 9.76 9.88 -9.40
CA GLY A 215 10.02 8.48 -9.75
C GLY A 215 9.83 8.16 -11.23
N ASN A 216 9.13 9.02 -12.00
CA ASN A 216 8.84 8.85 -13.44
C ASN A 216 8.23 7.48 -13.77
N ASN A 217 7.47 6.88 -12.83
CA ASN A 217 6.94 5.53 -12.87
C ASN A 217 7.99 4.41 -13.03
N ASN A 218 9.27 4.72 -12.79
CA ASN A 218 10.33 3.73 -12.72
C ASN A 218 10.22 2.86 -11.46
N VAL A 219 10.90 1.72 -11.50
CA VAL A 219 10.90 0.72 -10.42
C VAL A 219 12.17 0.85 -9.59
N ILE A 220 12.03 0.86 -8.26
CA ILE A 220 13.12 0.58 -7.35
C ILE A 220 12.85 -0.76 -6.67
N SER A 221 13.77 -1.71 -6.79
CA SER A 221 13.68 -3.04 -6.22
C SER A 221 14.84 -3.39 -5.29
N GLY A 222 14.66 -4.43 -4.47
CA GLY A 222 15.75 -5.02 -3.70
C GLY A 222 16.25 -4.15 -2.55
N VAL A 223 15.38 -3.56 -1.76
CA VAL A 223 15.75 -2.97 -0.47
C VAL A 223 15.78 -4.07 0.60
N TYR A 224 16.90 -4.18 1.29
CA TYR A 224 17.03 -5.02 2.47
C TYR A 224 17.54 -4.18 3.65
N ILE A 225 16.75 -4.14 4.72
CA ILE A 225 17.11 -3.50 6.00
C ILE A 225 16.70 -4.46 7.12
N ASN A 226 17.64 -4.84 7.98
CA ASN A 226 17.36 -5.70 9.12
C ASN A 226 18.00 -5.12 10.39
N LYS A 227 17.21 -4.42 11.17
CA LYS A 227 17.63 -3.82 12.45
C LYS A 227 16.99 -4.53 13.63
N PRO A 228 17.64 -4.55 14.79
CA PRO A 228 17.04 -5.04 16.03
C PRO A 228 15.72 -4.35 16.34
N GLN A 229 14.79 -5.09 16.94
CA GLN A 229 13.50 -4.54 17.38
C GLN A 229 13.60 -3.92 18.80
N GLU A 230 14.59 -3.09 19.00
CA GLU A 230 14.89 -2.35 20.22
C GLU A 230 14.58 -0.87 20.04
N ASP A 231 14.19 -0.18 21.11
CA ASP A 231 13.81 1.24 21.09
C ASP A 231 15.05 2.17 20.98
N LEU A 232 15.81 2.01 19.91
CA LEU A 232 16.94 2.86 19.56
C LEU A 232 16.61 3.70 18.32
N ALA A 233 17.22 4.88 18.20
CA ALA A 233 16.93 5.81 17.10
C ALA A 233 17.21 5.20 15.71
N GLU A 234 18.33 4.48 15.57
CA GLU A 234 18.77 3.83 14.34
C GLU A 234 17.90 2.64 13.91
N ASN A 235 17.04 2.13 14.79
CA ASN A 235 16.09 1.06 14.52
C ASN A 235 14.70 1.57 14.16
N LYS A 236 14.54 2.89 14.06
CA LYS A 236 13.28 3.59 13.73
C LYS A 236 13.39 4.30 12.39
N HIS A 237 12.24 4.64 11.84
CA HIS A 237 12.12 5.39 10.59
C HIS A 237 12.90 4.72 9.46
N LEU A 238 12.50 3.51 9.09
CA LEU A 238 13.16 2.70 8.06
C LEU A 238 12.27 2.54 6.83
N GLY A 239 12.89 2.58 5.66
CA GLY A 239 12.27 2.45 4.35
C GLY A 239 13.27 2.77 3.24
N LEU A 240 12.82 2.92 2.01
CA LEU A 240 13.64 3.53 0.96
C LEU A 240 14.07 4.94 1.40
N PHE A 241 13.10 5.71 1.89
CA PHE A 241 13.31 6.93 2.67
C PHE A 241 13.09 6.62 4.15
N GLY A 242 13.98 7.04 5.01
CA GLY A 242 13.80 6.90 6.44
C GLY A 242 12.93 8.02 7.02
N TYR A 243 13.28 9.26 6.66
CA TYR A 243 12.67 10.46 7.24
C TYR A 243 12.56 11.59 6.22
N SER A 244 11.39 12.21 6.10
CA SER A 244 11.17 13.40 5.28
C SER A 244 10.49 14.53 6.05
N ASP A 245 10.73 15.75 5.61
CA ASP A 245 10.14 16.98 6.12
C ASP A 245 9.89 17.94 4.95
N THR A 246 8.66 18.33 4.70
CA THR A 246 8.27 19.20 3.57
C THR A 246 8.62 18.66 2.15
N ALA A 247 8.88 17.38 2.02
CA ALA A 247 9.28 16.76 0.75
C ALA A 247 8.10 16.48 -0.18
N ILE A 248 8.42 16.28 -1.48
CA ILE A 248 7.49 15.76 -2.48
C ILE A 248 8.08 14.44 -3.01
N ILE A 249 7.34 13.33 -2.89
CA ILE A 249 7.77 12.02 -3.40
C ILE A 249 6.64 11.46 -4.25
N LYS A 250 6.88 11.21 -5.54
CA LYS A 250 5.79 10.82 -6.42
C LYS A 250 6.19 9.91 -7.58
N SER A 251 5.16 9.29 -8.17
CA SER A 251 5.26 8.51 -9.42
C SER A 251 6.32 7.39 -9.34
N LEU A 252 6.26 6.52 -8.33
CA LEU A 252 7.27 5.51 -8.07
C LEU A 252 6.65 4.11 -7.87
N VAL A 253 7.30 3.10 -8.43
CA VAL A 253 7.01 1.69 -8.12
C VAL A 253 8.12 1.14 -7.22
N ILE A 254 7.75 0.55 -6.09
CA ILE A 254 8.67 -0.15 -5.18
C ILE A 254 8.32 -1.62 -5.09
N LYS A 255 9.32 -2.50 -5.17
CA LYS A 255 9.07 -3.95 -5.10
C LYS A 255 10.22 -4.75 -4.47
N ASP A 256 9.89 -5.95 -3.97
CA ASP A 256 10.86 -6.92 -3.46
C ASP A 256 11.69 -6.37 -2.28
N PHE A 257 11.02 -5.77 -1.30
CA PHE A 257 11.67 -5.22 -0.11
C PHE A 257 11.54 -6.14 1.10
N TYR A 258 12.57 -6.19 1.92
CA TYR A 258 12.56 -6.77 3.26
C TYR A 258 13.03 -5.73 4.27
N ILE A 259 12.14 -5.34 5.18
CA ILE A 259 12.47 -4.31 6.16
C ILE A 259 12.02 -4.78 7.56
N LYS A 260 12.99 -4.86 8.47
CA LYS A 260 12.76 -5.17 9.88
C LYS A 260 13.30 -4.05 10.76
N GLY A 261 12.53 -3.66 11.79
CA GLY A 261 12.93 -2.61 12.72
C GLY A 261 11.94 -2.41 13.85
N TYR A 262 12.10 -1.32 14.61
CA TYR A 262 11.32 -1.09 15.83
C TYR A 262 10.04 -0.30 15.59
N SER A 263 10.10 0.86 14.94
CA SER A 263 8.93 1.75 14.83
C SER A 263 9.01 2.69 13.64
N ALA A 264 7.86 3.07 13.12
CA ALA A 264 7.70 3.88 11.91
C ALA A 264 8.45 3.25 10.73
N ILE A 265 8.00 2.07 10.34
CA ILE A 265 8.59 1.27 9.27
C ILE A 265 7.65 1.28 8.07
N GLY A 266 8.15 1.68 6.90
CA GLY A 266 7.40 1.67 5.65
C GLY A 266 8.27 1.28 4.47
N GLY A 267 7.72 0.67 3.44
CA GLY A 267 8.47 0.34 2.23
C GLY A 267 9.03 1.59 1.56
N LEU A 268 8.16 2.57 1.29
CA LEU A 268 8.61 3.85 0.73
C LEU A 268 9.27 4.70 1.80
N ILE A 269 8.56 4.95 2.91
CA ILE A 269 9.04 5.89 3.92
C ILE A 269 8.70 5.46 5.34
N GLY A 270 9.70 5.54 6.21
CA GLY A 270 9.49 5.29 7.64
C GLY A 270 8.61 6.37 8.27
N ARG A 271 9.00 7.64 8.19
CA ARG A 271 8.21 8.77 8.71
C ARG A 271 8.20 9.97 7.78
N ALA A 272 7.01 10.41 7.42
CA ALA A 272 6.77 11.66 6.70
C ALA A 272 6.25 12.75 7.66
N LYS A 273 6.71 14.00 7.51
CA LYS A 273 6.39 15.10 8.41
C LYS A 273 6.14 16.40 7.65
N ASN A 274 5.38 17.30 8.28
CA ASN A 274 5.17 18.71 7.90
C ASN A 274 4.96 18.93 6.40
N ASN A 275 3.73 18.90 5.93
CA ASN A 275 3.39 19.17 4.52
C ASN A 275 4.14 18.27 3.48
N THR A 276 4.72 17.13 3.90
CA THR A 276 5.24 16.16 2.94
C THR A 276 4.08 15.64 2.07
N ASN A 277 4.28 15.64 0.75
CA ASN A 277 3.32 15.13 -0.22
C ASN A 277 3.84 13.85 -0.84
N ILE A 278 3.04 12.77 -0.76
CA ILE A 278 3.35 11.47 -1.37
C ILE A 278 2.21 11.11 -2.31
N ASP A 279 2.53 10.95 -3.60
CA ASP A 279 1.51 10.71 -4.61
C ASP A 279 1.92 9.63 -5.61
N ASN A 280 0.94 8.84 -6.07
CA ASN A 280 1.10 7.83 -7.10
C ASN A 280 2.24 6.83 -6.82
N ILE A 281 2.07 6.05 -5.76
CA ILE A 281 3.02 5.01 -5.33
C ILE A 281 2.39 3.63 -5.46
N VAL A 282 3.08 2.73 -6.12
CA VAL A 282 2.72 1.31 -6.20
C VAL A 282 3.76 0.49 -5.44
N ALA A 283 3.31 -0.29 -4.47
CA ALA A 283 4.15 -1.20 -3.69
C ALA A 283 3.73 -2.64 -3.94
N SER A 284 4.68 -3.54 -4.16
CA SER A 284 4.39 -4.97 -4.36
C SER A 284 5.50 -5.86 -3.79
N ASN A 285 5.12 -7.02 -3.26
CA ASN A 285 6.05 -7.99 -2.69
C ASN A 285 6.97 -7.37 -1.62
N ILE A 286 6.38 -6.59 -0.71
CA ILE A 286 7.08 -5.94 0.40
C ILE A 286 6.84 -6.77 1.66
N TYR A 287 7.90 -7.10 2.39
CA TYR A 287 7.83 -7.71 3.71
C TYR A 287 8.30 -6.73 4.78
N ILE A 288 7.46 -6.50 5.79
CA ILE A 288 7.77 -5.64 6.93
C ILE A 288 7.56 -6.40 8.24
N ASP A 289 8.53 -6.32 9.14
CA ASP A 289 8.44 -6.80 10.52
C ASP A 289 8.76 -5.65 11.50
N THR A 290 7.79 -5.26 12.33
CA THR A 290 7.93 -4.08 13.20
C THR A 290 7.27 -4.28 14.55
N ILE A 291 7.70 -3.53 15.55
CA ILE A 291 6.99 -3.46 16.84
C ILE A 291 5.88 -2.42 16.76
N ASN A 292 6.15 -1.18 16.35
CA ASN A 292 5.17 -0.10 16.36
C ASN A 292 5.15 0.67 15.04
N SER A 293 3.96 1.18 14.69
CA SER A 293 3.70 2.00 13.49
C SER A 293 4.36 1.44 12.23
N GLY A 294 3.72 0.50 11.60
CA GLY A 294 4.16 -0.06 10.33
C GLY A 294 3.09 0.02 9.27
N GLY A 295 3.48 0.37 8.05
CA GLY A 295 2.63 0.35 6.86
C GLY A 295 3.44 -0.10 5.64
N ILE A 296 2.82 -0.81 4.71
CA ILE A 296 3.54 -1.31 3.53
C ILE A 296 4.17 -0.16 2.73
N ILE A 297 3.54 1.02 2.69
CA ILE A 297 4.09 2.18 1.99
C ILE A 297 4.62 3.21 2.98
N VAL A 298 3.83 3.61 3.97
CA VAL A 298 4.18 4.67 4.92
C VAL A 298 4.08 4.15 6.36
N GLY A 299 5.17 4.18 7.11
CA GLY A 299 5.20 3.75 8.51
C GLY A 299 4.38 4.67 9.41
N ALA A 300 4.66 5.96 9.38
CA ALA A 300 3.94 6.98 10.15
C ALA A 300 3.97 8.34 9.47
N THR A 301 2.92 9.13 9.68
CA THR A 301 2.91 10.55 9.31
C THR A 301 2.88 11.45 10.53
N GLN A 302 3.19 12.72 10.37
CA GLN A 302 3.06 13.72 11.42
C GLN A 302 2.85 15.12 10.83
N THR A 303 1.73 15.73 11.14
CA THR A 303 1.37 17.12 10.81
C THR A 303 1.23 17.40 9.30
N GLU A 304 -0.01 17.52 8.86
CA GLU A 304 -0.40 18.05 7.54
C GLU A 304 0.24 17.33 6.34
N VAL A 305 0.53 16.02 6.47
CA VAL A 305 1.02 15.18 5.37
C VAL A 305 -0.13 14.81 4.45
N VAL A 306 0.10 14.93 3.14
CA VAL A 306 -0.87 14.58 2.10
C VAL A 306 -0.43 13.31 1.39
N LEU A 307 -1.28 12.29 1.42
CA LEU A 307 -1.08 11.00 0.77
C LEU A 307 -2.16 10.77 -0.27
N THR A 308 -1.77 10.50 -1.51
CA THR A 308 -2.70 10.26 -2.62
C THR A 308 -2.26 9.09 -3.48
N ASN A 309 -3.22 8.32 -4.00
CA ASN A 309 -2.96 7.26 -4.99
C ASN A 309 -1.91 6.23 -4.51
N LEU A 310 -2.17 5.60 -3.37
CA LEU A 310 -1.26 4.63 -2.76
C LEU A 310 -1.79 3.20 -2.90
N TYR A 311 -1.06 2.33 -3.58
CA TYR A 311 -1.50 0.97 -3.90
C TYR A 311 -0.52 -0.07 -3.37
N SER A 312 -1.01 -0.98 -2.50
CA SER A 312 -0.23 -2.08 -1.91
C SER A 312 -0.74 -3.42 -2.40
N TYR A 313 0.11 -4.17 -3.07
CA TYR A 313 -0.21 -5.47 -3.64
C TYR A 313 0.68 -6.59 -3.10
N ASN A 314 0.08 -7.76 -2.83
CA ASN A 314 0.79 -9.01 -2.53
C ASN A 314 1.94 -8.85 -1.51
N SER A 315 1.74 -8.03 -0.51
CA SER A 315 2.74 -7.69 0.50
C SER A 315 2.33 -8.22 1.86
N GLU A 316 3.25 -8.30 2.79
CA GLU A 316 2.99 -8.77 4.14
C GLU A 316 3.61 -7.83 5.16
N ILE A 317 2.82 -7.47 6.16
CA ILE A 317 3.31 -6.75 7.32
C ILE A 317 2.97 -7.49 8.60
N ILE A 318 3.98 -7.71 9.43
CA ILE A 318 3.85 -8.32 10.74
C ILE A 318 4.20 -7.27 11.80
N GLY A 319 3.23 -6.99 12.67
CA GLY A 319 3.40 -6.16 13.85
C GLY A 319 3.46 -6.99 15.12
N ASN A 320 4.10 -6.44 16.15
CA ASN A 320 4.12 -7.04 17.49
C ASN A 320 3.65 -6.06 18.58
N GLY A 321 3.16 -4.88 18.19
CA GLY A 321 2.70 -3.82 19.09
C GLY A 321 1.54 -3.01 18.54
N LYS A 322 1.76 -1.75 18.12
CA LYS A 322 0.69 -0.81 17.80
C LYS A 322 0.74 -0.34 16.34
N TYR A 323 -0.44 0.01 15.79
CA TYR A 323 -0.64 0.80 14.57
C TYR A 323 -0.06 0.17 13.30
N ILE A 324 -0.67 -0.92 12.88
CA ILE A 324 -0.26 -1.70 11.72
C ILE A 324 -1.30 -1.55 10.60
N GLY A 325 -0.88 -1.08 9.45
CA GLY A 325 -1.76 -0.86 8.30
C GLY A 325 -1.23 -1.45 7.00
N GLY A 326 -2.13 -1.89 6.13
CA GLY A 326 -1.78 -2.44 4.81
C GLY A 326 -1.21 -1.41 3.83
N VAL A 327 -1.40 -0.11 4.12
CA VAL A 327 -0.80 1.01 3.37
C VAL A 327 -0.06 1.94 4.31
N VAL A 328 -0.74 2.42 5.37
CA VAL A 328 -0.21 3.41 6.32
C VAL A 328 -0.35 2.89 7.75
N GLY A 329 0.72 2.92 8.52
CA GLY A 329 0.69 2.53 9.94
C GLY A 329 -0.08 3.54 10.80
N SER A 330 0.28 4.81 10.74
CA SER A 330 -0.44 5.86 11.47
C SER A 330 -0.50 7.20 10.72
N LEU A 331 -1.70 7.81 10.75
CA LEU A 331 -1.95 9.19 10.34
C LEU A 331 -2.04 10.06 11.62
N GLN A 332 -1.33 11.18 11.67
CA GLN A 332 -1.27 12.02 12.87
C GLN A 332 -1.32 13.51 12.55
N ILE A 333 -2.29 14.19 13.11
CA ILE A 333 -2.47 15.65 13.13
C ILE A 333 -2.73 16.23 11.73
N LYS A 334 -4.00 16.26 11.34
CA LYS A 334 -4.50 16.88 10.10
C LYS A 334 -3.87 16.31 8.82
N CYS A 335 -3.48 15.04 8.83
CA CYS A 335 -3.03 14.35 7.63
C CYS A 335 -4.22 13.88 6.80
N SER A 336 -4.00 13.71 5.50
CA SER A 336 -5.01 13.17 4.59
C SER A 336 -4.49 11.96 3.82
N LEU A 337 -5.39 11.00 3.57
CA LEU A 337 -5.17 9.87 2.69
C LEU A 337 -6.35 9.78 1.73
N ASN A 338 -6.10 9.93 0.45
CA ASN A 338 -7.10 9.82 -0.60
C ASN A 338 -6.67 8.80 -1.64
N ASN A 339 -7.61 7.91 -2.02
CA ASN A 339 -7.41 6.87 -3.00
C ASN A 339 -6.29 5.89 -2.63
N ALA A 340 -6.62 4.93 -1.77
CA ALA A 340 -5.69 3.87 -1.36
C ALA A 340 -6.30 2.48 -1.48
N TYR A 341 -5.46 1.52 -1.89
CA TYR A 341 -5.84 0.12 -2.06
C TYR A 341 -4.86 -0.81 -1.34
N SER A 342 -5.38 -1.88 -0.76
CA SER A 342 -4.56 -2.97 -0.20
C SER A 342 -5.23 -4.33 -0.39
N ASN A 343 -4.47 -5.30 -0.94
CA ASN A 343 -4.78 -6.73 -0.88
C ASN A 343 -3.75 -7.53 -0.08
N SER A 344 -3.02 -6.85 0.79
CA SER A 344 -1.88 -7.38 1.53
C SER A 344 -2.30 -8.18 2.76
N ILE A 345 -1.38 -8.95 3.32
CA ILE A 345 -1.53 -9.61 4.61
C ILE A 345 -1.08 -8.64 5.69
N VAL A 346 -1.99 -8.30 6.60
CA VAL A 346 -1.76 -7.39 7.73
C VAL A 346 -1.97 -8.16 9.02
N LYS A 347 -0.90 -8.40 9.75
CA LYS A 347 -0.93 -9.26 10.93
C LYS A 347 -0.28 -8.58 12.13
N ASN A 348 -0.95 -8.63 13.28
CA ASN A 348 -0.37 -8.22 14.55
C ASN A 348 -0.36 -9.40 15.53
N ASN A 349 0.82 -9.86 15.88
CA ASN A 349 1.04 -10.95 16.84
C ASN A 349 1.07 -10.49 18.31
N GLY A 350 1.11 -9.16 18.54
CA GLY A 350 1.08 -8.58 19.88
C GLY A 350 -0.28 -8.76 20.54
N THR A 351 -0.29 -8.92 21.85
CA THR A 351 -1.50 -9.09 22.69
C THR A 351 -1.92 -7.80 23.37
N ILE A 352 -1.53 -6.65 22.82
CA ILE A 352 -1.85 -5.33 23.35
C ILE A 352 -3.32 -5.01 23.07
N ARG A 353 -4.06 -4.55 24.07
CA ARG A 353 -5.49 -4.22 23.96
C ARG A 353 -5.80 -3.00 23.10
N VAL A 354 -4.82 -2.17 22.79
CA VAL A 354 -4.99 -0.94 22.00
C VAL A 354 -4.00 -1.01 20.84
N ALA A 355 -4.24 -1.92 19.91
CA ALA A 355 -3.26 -2.23 18.86
C ALA A 355 -3.46 -1.39 17.59
N GLY A 356 -4.67 -1.21 17.09
CA GLY A 356 -4.97 -0.54 15.83
C GLY A 356 -4.38 -1.29 14.62
N VAL A 357 -5.14 -2.27 14.09
CA VAL A 357 -4.75 -3.07 12.93
C VAL A 357 -5.76 -2.86 11.81
N GLY A 358 -5.35 -2.29 10.70
CA GLY A 358 -6.26 -1.97 9.60
C GLY A 358 -5.79 -2.48 8.26
N GLY A 359 -6.73 -2.90 7.41
CA GLY A 359 -6.41 -3.34 6.06
C GLY A 359 -5.75 -2.26 5.19
N VAL A 360 -6.00 -0.98 5.51
CA VAL A 360 -5.37 0.19 4.88
C VAL A 360 -4.61 1.03 5.90
N VAL A 361 -5.26 1.46 6.99
CA VAL A 361 -4.66 2.35 8.00
C VAL A 361 -4.73 1.71 9.38
N GLY A 362 -3.61 1.65 10.10
CA GLY A 362 -3.59 1.15 11.47
C GLY A 362 -4.29 2.10 12.44
N PHE A 363 -3.98 3.39 12.38
CA PHE A 363 -4.42 4.36 13.36
C PHE A 363 -4.55 5.78 12.78
N THR A 364 -5.62 6.49 13.17
CA THR A 364 -5.76 7.94 13.00
C THR A 364 -5.78 8.63 14.36
N TYR A 365 -5.21 9.83 14.46
CA TYR A 365 -5.08 10.50 15.75
C TYR A 365 -5.96 11.73 15.90
N LYS A 366 -5.83 12.76 15.05
CA LYS A 366 -6.49 14.05 15.27
C LYS A 366 -6.82 14.79 13.98
N GLN A 367 -8.12 14.80 13.62
CA GLN A 367 -8.66 15.52 12.47
C GLN A 367 -8.08 15.06 11.12
N GLU A 368 -7.83 13.78 10.96
CA GLU A 368 -7.42 13.18 9.70
C GLU A 368 -8.61 13.00 8.76
N ILE A 369 -8.32 13.03 7.46
CA ILE A 369 -9.29 12.72 6.41
C ILE A 369 -8.79 11.48 5.66
N ALA A 370 -9.60 10.42 5.68
CA ALA A 370 -9.37 9.20 4.93
C ALA A 370 -10.54 8.97 3.99
N GLU A 371 -10.30 8.92 2.67
CA GLU A 371 -11.38 8.75 1.70
C GLU A 371 -10.95 7.90 0.50
N ASN A 372 -11.97 7.32 -0.18
CA ASN A 372 -11.75 6.48 -1.36
C ASN A 372 -10.82 5.28 -1.08
N LEU A 373 -11.00 4.63 0.08
CA LEU A 373 -10.19 3.48 0.47
C LEU A 373 -10.85 2.18 0.03
N ILE A 374 -10.04 1.24 -0.46
CA ILE A 374 -10.46 -0.10 -0.83
C ILE A 374 -9.56 -1.12 -0.14
N SER A 375 -10.16 -2.10 0.54
CA SER A 375 -9.41 -3.19 1.18
C SER A 375 -9.93 -4.56 0.73
N GLU A 376 -9.03 -5.37 0.20
CA GLU A 376 -9.17 -6.82 -0.02
C GLU A 376 -8.17 -7.59 0.87
N ALA A 377 -7.65 -6.95 1.90
CA ALA A 377 -6.62 -7.46 2.77
C ALA A 377 -7.09 -8.63 3.64
N THR A 378 -6.14 -9.46 4.06
CA THR A 378 -6.33 -10.37 5.17
C THR A 378 -5.75 -9.74 6.42
N VAL A 379 -6.63 -9.36 7.36
CA VAL A 379 -6.27 -8.57 8.55
C VAL A 379 -6.49 -9.41 9.79
N SER A 380 -5.47 -9.50 10.65
CA SER A 380 -5.57 -10.26 11.89
C SER A 380 -4.83 -9.58 13.04
N GLY A 381 -5.39 -9.67 14.24
CA GLY A 381 -4.79 -9.10 15.45
C GLY A 381 -5.55 -9.45 16.72
N TYR A 382 -5.02 -9.05 17.86
CA TYR A 382 -5.66 -9.31 19.14
C TYR A 382 -6.85 -8.36 19.39
N SER A 383 -6.69 -7.07 19.11
CA SER A 383 -7.71 -6.05 19.37
C SER A 383 -7.64 -4.92 18.36
N ASP A 384 -8.76 -4.21 18.20
CA ASP A 384 -8.94 -3.03 17.36
C ASP A 384 -8.60 -3.31 15.89
N VAL A 385 -9.24 -4.36 15.36
CA VAL A 385 -9.01 -4.86 14.02
C VAL A 385 -10.12 -4.40 13.08
N GLY A 386 -9.77 -3.65 12.06
CA GLY A 386 -10.71 -3.14 11.08
C GLY A 386 -10.34 -3.53 9.64
N GLY A 387 -11.33 -3.77 8.82
CA GLY A 387 -11.11 -4.09 7.40
C GLY A 387 -10.48 -2.95 6.62
N LEU A 388 -10.73 -1.69 7.01
CA LEU A 388 -10.06 -0.49 6.49
C LEU A 388 -9.15 0.15 7.54
N ILE A 389 -9.70 0.50 8.71
CA ILE A 389 -8.99 1.27 9.74
C ILE A 389 -9.04 0.53 11.08
N GLY A 390 -7.90 0.36 11.74
CA GLY A 390 -7.85 -0.22 13.09
C GLY A 390 -8.52 0.68 14.12
N GLN A 391 -8.08 1.94 14.21
CA GLN A 391 -8.66 2.93 15.13
C GLN A 391 -8.89 4.25 14.41
N LEU A 392 -10.15 4.73 14.41
CA LEU A 392 -10.56 6.05 13.93
C LEU A 392 -10.85 6.95 15.13
N GLN A 393 -10.10 8.03 15.31
CA GLN A 393 -10.14 8.81 16.55
C GLN A 393 -10.20 10.34 16.34
N GLN A 394 -10.68 11.04 17.36
CA GLN A 394 -10.52 12.47 17.63
C GLN A 394 -10.86 13.42 16.45
N GLY A 395 -12.06 13.33 15.95
CA GLY A 395 -12.54 14.22 14.88
C GLY A 395 -12.05 13.83 13.49
N SER A 396 -11.52 12.62 13.33
CA SER A 396 -11.15 12.08 12.03
C SER A 396 -12.38 11.64 11.24
N THR A 397 -12.24 11.63 9.93
CA THR A 397 -13.31 11.33 8.98
C THR A 397 -12.92 10.19 8.05
N LEU A 398 -13.86 9.27 7.77
CA LEU A 398 -13.74 8.21 6.77
C LEU A 398 -14.90 8.32 5.78
N LYS A 399 -14.59 8.50 4.48
CA LYS A 399 -15.63 8.65 3.43
C LYS A 399 -15.40 7.75 2.23
N ASN A 400 -16.51 7.48 1.50
CA ASN A 400 -16.52 6.91 0.15
C ASN A 400 -15.67 5.64 -0.01
N SER A 401 -15.75 4.71 0.95
CA SER A 401 -14.80 3.59 1.04
C SER A 401 -15.50 2.23 1.10
N VAL A 402 -14.76 1.18 0.72
CA VAL A 402 -15.31 -0.17 0.70
C VAL A 402 -14.32 -1.21 1.23
N SER A 403 -14.83 -2.19 1.99
CA SER A 403 -14.05 -3.31 2.49
C SER A 403 -14.60 -4.64 1.98
N TYR A 404 -13.74 -5.44 1.38
CA TYR A 404 -13.91 -6.87 1.07
C TYR A 404 -12.97 -7.73 1.93
N ALA A 405 -12.43 -7.18 2.99
CA ALA A 405 -11.38 -7.79 3.80
C ALA A 405 -11.83 -9.07 4.52
N LYS A 406 -10.87 -9.94 4.79
CA LYS A 406 -11.00 -11.02 5.76
C LYS A 406 -10.42 -10.54 7.09
N VAL A 407 -11.30 -10.33 8.08
CA VAL A 407 -10.93 -9.71 9.35
C VAL A 407 -11.07 -10.72 10.48
N SER A 408 -10.04 -10.91 11.28
CA SER A 408 -10.08 -11.83 12.41
C SER A 408 -9.38 -11.27 13.65
N GLY A 409 -9.88 -11.63 14.83
CA GLY A 409 -9.27 -11.18 16.07
C GLY A 409 -10.06 -11.55 17.33
N THR A 410 -9.67 -10.95 18.46
CA THR A 410 -10.33 -11.26 19.73
C THR A 410 -11.34 -10.17 20.09
N ASN A 411 -10.94 -8.92 20.20
CA ASN A 411 -11.83 -7.85 20.66
C ASN A 411 -11.85 -6.66 19.70
N ASN A 412 -12.99 -5.96 19.64
CA ASN A 412 -13.18 -4.74 18.84
C ASN A 412 -12.92 -5.01 17.35
N ILE A 413 -13.66 -5.93 16.78
CA ILE A 413 -13.47 -6.39 15.40
C ILE A 413 -14.56 -5.79 14.52
N GLY A 414 -14.19 -5.03 13.50
CA GLY A 414 -15.12 -4.40 12.58
C GLY A 414 -14.78 -4.67 11.11
N GLY A 415 -15.80 -4.84 10.27
CA GLY A 415 -15.60 -4.98 8.82
C GLY A 415 -14.98 -3.75 8.16
N ILE A 416 -15.09 -2.60 8.82
CA ILE A 416 -14.54 -1.30 8.40
C ILE A 416 -13.58 -0.76 9.45
N VAL A 417 -14.05 -0.53 10.68
CA VAL A 417 -13.29 0.09 11.76
C VAL A 417 -13.30 -0.80 13.00
N GLY A 418 -12.13 -1.07 13.58
CA GLY A 418 -12.02 -1.79 14.85
C GLY A 418 -12.58 -0.97 16.00
N ILE A 419 -12.02 0.23 16.24
CA ILE A 419 -12.54 1.23 17.19
C ILE A 419 -12.87 2.55 16.49
N ASN A 420 -14.06 3.08 16.78
CA ASN A 420 -14.48 4.43 16.44
C ASN A 420 -14.62 5.28 17.70
N SER A 421 -13.68 6.22 17.94
CA SER A 421 -13.61 6.99 19.18
C SER A 421 -13.76 8.49 18.96
N GLY A 422 -14.93 9.01 19.26
CA GLY A 422 -15.24 10.44 19.27
C GLY A 422 -15.05 11.11 20.64
N GLU A 423 -14.21 10.57 21.54
CA GLU A 423 -14.03 11.09 22.90
C GLU A 423 -13.50 12.54 22.94
N ALA A 424 -12.68 12.94 21.98
CA ALA A 424 -12.10 14.28 21.90
C ALA A 424 -12.45 15.00 20.59
N GLY A 425 -13.60 14.71 20.02
CA GLY A 425 -14.11 15.31 18.78
C GLY A 425 -14.93 14.29 17.98
N ASN A 426 -16.03 14.73 17.37
CA ASN A 426 -16.91 13.88 16.61
C ASN A 426 -16.18 13.20 15.46
N THR A 427 -16.24 11.87 15.41
CA THR A 427 -15.78 11.11 14.22
C THR A 427 -16.92 11.00 13.22
N GLU A 428 -16.60 11.03 11.95
CA GLU A 428 -17.57 10.93 10.86
C GLU A 428 -17.24 9.77 9.93
N ILE A 429 -18.24 8.92 9.66
CA ILE A 429 -18.14 7.81 8.72
C ILE A 429 -19.32 7.94 7.74
N GLU A 430 -18.99 8.17 6.45
CA GLU A 430 -19.99 8.49 5.43
C GLU A 430 -19.78 7.71 4.14
N ASN A 431 -20.86 7.23 3.52
CA ASN A 431 -20.85 6.52 2.23
C ASN A 431 -19.94 5.27 2.22
N ILE A 432 -20.12 4.39 3.19
CA ILE A 432 -19.26 3.20 3.38
C ILE A 432 -20.00 1.90 3.09
N ARG A 433 -19.29 0.96 2.47
CA ARG A 433 -19.80 -0.39 2.24
C ARG A 433 -18.86 -1.44 2.81
N SER A 434 -19.45 -2.44 3.49
CA SER A 434 -18.73 -3.60 4.01
C SER A 434 -19.28 -4.89 3.41
N TYR A 435 -18.40 -5.64 2.79
CA TYR A 435 -18.61 -7.01 2.29
C TYR A 435 -17.62 -7.97 2.95
N ALA A 436 -17.19 -7.66 4.15
CA ALA A 436 -16.14 -8.36 4.87
C ALA A 436 -16.59 -9.75 5.36
N THR A 437 -15.61 -10.63 5.54
CA THR A 437 -15.76 -11.83 6.33
C THR A 437 -15.08 -11.61 7.67
N ILE A 438 -15.84 -11.66 8.76
CA ILE A 438 -15.42 -11.23 10.10
C ILE A 438 -15.50 -12.42 11.06
N ASP A 439 -14.41 -12.74 11.74
CA ASP A 439 -14.30 -13.81 12.74
C ASP A 439 -13.71 -13.25 14.05
N GLY A 440 -14.59 -12.94 15.00
CA GLY A 440 -14.24 -12.43 16.33
C GLY A 440 -14.40 -13.50 17.40
N THR A 441 -13.34 -13.77 18.17
CA THR A 441 -13.37 -14.79 19.22
C THR A 441 -13.71 -14.27 20.62
N GLY A 442 -13.86 -12.95 20.79
CA GLY A 442 -14.19 -12.28 22.05
C GLY A 442 -15.36 -11.32 21.93
N GLU A 443 -15.18 -10.06 22.36
CA GLU A 443 -16.24 -9.07 22.50
C GLU A 443 -16.18 -7.98 21.42
N TYR A 444 -17.33 -7.34 21.16
CA TYR A 444 -17.50 -6.19 20.27
C TYR A 444 -17.16 -6.50 18.81
N VAL A 445 -18.00 -7.28 18.19
CA VAL A 445 -17.85 -7.68 16.79
C VAL A 445 -18.97 -7.05 15.95
N GLY A 446 -18.60 -6.21 15.00
CA GLY A 446 -19.55 -5.46 14.17
C GLY A 446 -19.32 -5.61 12.68
N GLY A 447 -20.39 -5.63 11.89
CA GLY A 447 -20.32 -5.67 10.43
C GLY A 447 -19.60 -4.45 9.82
N MET A 448 -19.67 -3.32 10.53
CA MET A 448 -18.96 -2.08 10.18
C MET A 448 -17.94 -1.69 11.25
N ILE A 449 -18.39 -1.55 12.50
CA ILE A 449 -17.59 -1.02 13.61
C ILE A 449 -17.61 -2.05 14.75
N GLY A 450 -16.43 -2.45 15.23
CA GLY A 450 -16.34 -3.32 16.41
C GLY A 450 -16.84 -2.61 17.66
N TYR A 451 -16.25 -1.50 18.00
CA TYR A 451 -16.49 -0.77 19.23
C TYR A 451 -16.60 0.74 19.01
N ALA A 452 -17.57 1.40 19.63
CA ALA A 452 -17.79 2.84 19.53
C ALA A 452 -17.80 3.52 20.91
N CYS A 453 -17.28 4.75 20.99
CA CYS A 453 -17.38 5.60 22.17
C CYS A 453 -17.30 7.08 21.80
N GLY A 454 -17.83 7.94 22.69
CA GLY A 454 -17.88 9.39 22.47
C GLY A 454 -18.86 9.80 21.36
N ASP A 455 -18.60 10.93 20.71
CA ASP A 455 -19.48 11.49 19.69
C ASP A 455 -19.13 10.93 18.30
N ASN A 456 -20.12 10.32 17.66
CA ASN A 456 -19.96 9.68 16.36
C ASN A 456 -21.10 10.07 15.41
N THR A 457 -20.79 10.24 14.13
CA THR A 457 -21.77 10.47 13.08
C THR A 457 -21.59 9.42 11.97
N LEU A 458 -22.68 8.68 11.67
CA LEU A 458 -22.71 7.61 10.70
C LEU A 458 -23.79 7.90 9.64
N ILE A 459 -23.40 8.05 8.39
CA ILE A 459 -24.29 8.41 7.29
C ILE A 459 -24.11 7.47 6.11
N ASN A 460 -25.20 6.94 5.58
CA ASN A 460 -25.24 6.10 4.38
C ASN A 460 -24.26 4.91 4.46
N LEU A 461 -24.50 4.04 5.43
CA LEU A 461 -23.69 2.83 5.62
C LEU A 461 -24.45 1.58 5.16
N TYR A 462 -23.79 0.74 4.39
CA TYR A 462 -24.31 -0.54 3.92
C TYR A 462 -23.38 -1.69 4.32
N SER A 463 -23.92 -2.68 5.03
CA SER A 463 -23.19 -3.90 5.40
C SER A 463 -23.88 -5.14 4.83
N ASN A 464 -23.11 -5.92 4.05
CA ASN A 464 -23.48 -7.26 3.60
C ASN A 464 -22.31 -8.22 3.91
N SER A 465 -22.01 -8.32 5.20
CA SER A 465 -20.85 -9.05 5.75
C SER A 465 -21.28 -10.40 6.34
N LYS A 466 -20.34 -11.34 6.36
CA LYS A 466 -20.47 -12.57 7.14
C LYS A 466 -19.80 -12.34 8.50
N ILE A 467 -20.60 -12.34 9.56
CA ILE A 467 -20.13 -11.95 10.90
C ILE A 467 -20.25 -13.14 11.84
N LYS A 468 -19.13 -13.52 12.43
CA LYS A 468 -19.07 -14.48 13.52
C LYS A 468 -18.43 -13.80 14.72
N GLY A 469 -19.05 -13.88 15.89
CA GLY A 469 -18.57 -13.29 17.12
C GLY A 469 -18.99 -14.10 18.33
N LYS A 470 -18.43 -13.78 19.50
CA LYS A 470 -18.82 -14.43 20.75
C LYS A 470 -19.82 -13.60 21.53
N ASP A 471 -19.47 -12.38 21.85
CA ASP A 471 -20.32 -11.48 22.65
C ASP A 471 -20.37 -10.09 22.04
N LYS A 472 -21.50 -9.39 22.25
CA LYS A 472 -21.75 -8.03 21.75
C LYS A 472 -21.56 -7.96 20.23
N VAL A 473 -22.39 -8.74 19.53
CA VAL A 473 -22.29 -8.94 18.08
C VAL A 473 -23.41 -8.18 17.37
N GLY A 474 -23.06 -7.21 16.53
CA GLY A 474 -24.03 -6.37 15.81
C GLY A 474 -23.77 -6.34 14.30
N LYS A 475 -24.85 -6.23 13.49
CA LYS A 475 -24.71 -6.14 12.03
C LYS A 475 -24.06 -4.84 11.56
N ILE A 476 -24.12 -3.77 12.37
CA ILE A 476 -23.46 -2.48 12.12
C ILE A 476 -22.38 -2.25 13.19
N ILE A 477 -22.74 -2.16 14.47
CA ILE A 477 -21.82 -1.90 15.58
C ILE A 477 -21.87 -3.06 16.56
N GLY A 478 -20.72 -3.62 16.95
CA GLY A 478 -20.61 -4.64 17.99
C GLY A 478 -21.12 -4.11 19.33
N GLY A 479 -20.67 -2.94 19.75
CA GLY A 479 -21.23 -2.29 20.94
C GLY A 479 -20.58 -0.96 21.28
N PHE A 480 -21.13 -0.34 22.34
CA PHE A 480 -20.67 0.93 22.88
C PHE A 480 -19.93 0.72 24.21
N ARG A 481 -19.04 1.67 24.54
CA ARG A 481 -18.25 1.65 25.78
C ARG A 481 -19.17 1.64 27.01
N GLU A 482 -18.95 0.68 27.86
CA GLU A 482 -19.69 0.56 29.13
C GLU A 482 -19.41 1.76 30.04
N ASN A 483 -20.46 2.24 30.72
CA ASN A 483 -20.41 3.34 31.68
C ASN A 483 -19.81 4.67 31.13
N PHE A 484 -19.81 4.87 29.82
CA PHE A 484 -19.32 6.07 29.16
C PHE A 484 -20.43 6.77 28.37
N GLU A 485 -20.51 8.09 28.49
CA GLU A 485 -21.45 8.89 27.70
C GLU A 485 -21.04 8.87 26.24
N SER A 486 -21.94 8.45 25.38
CA SER A 486 -21.72 8.40 23.93
C SER A 486 -22.93 8.95 23.20
N LYS A 487 -22.68 9.65 22.09
CA LYS A 487 -23.71 10.17 21.22
C LYS A 487 -23.51 9.64 19.81
N LEU A 488 -24.52 8.99 19.28
CA LEU A 488 -24.53 8.52 17.91
C LEU A 488 -25.58 9.28 17.09
N ASN A 489 -25.12 10.11 16.16
CA ASN A 489 -25.94 10.66 15.11
C ASN A 489 -25.90 9.70 13.92
N TYR A 490 -27.07 9.32 13.36
CA TYR A 490 -27.07 8.36 12.26
C TYR A 490 -28.18 8.60 11.25
N LYS A 491 -27.91 8.24 9.99
CA LYS A 491 -28.86 8.26 8.88
C LYS A 491 -28.52 7.12 7.89
N ASP A 492 -29.57 6.49 7.34
CA ASP A 492 -29.45 5.49 6.29
C ASP A 492 -28.45 4.36 6.60
N LEU A 493 -28.70 3.66 7.72
CA LEU A 493 -27.96 2.46 8.10
C LEU A 493 -28.70 1.23 7.61
N ILE A 494 -28.12 0.49 6.67
CA ILE A 494 -28.70 -0.70 6.05
C ILE A 494 -27.79 -1.90 6.26
N SER A 495 -28.36 -3.04 6.67
CA SER A 495 -27.60 -4.28 6.77
C SER A 495 -28.37 -5.49 6.24
N GLU A 496 -27.72 -6.21 5.32
CA GLU A 496 -28.10 -7.53 4.81
C GLU A 496 -27.14 -8.63 5.33
N SER A 497 -26.36 -8.32 6.34
CA SER A 497 -25.34 -9.21 6.90
C SER A 497 -25.92 -10.44 7.56
N THR A 498 -25.21 -11.56 7.42
CA THR A 498 -25.45 -12.76 8.26
C THR A 498 -24.64 -12.65 9.55
N ILE A 499 -25.25 -13.10 10.66
CA ILE A 499 -24.64 -12.95 11.98
C ILE A 499 -24.75 -14.27 12.77
N GLU A 500 -23.64 -14.67 13.38
CA GLU A 500 -23.54 -15.75 14.35
C GLU A 500 -22.94 -15.20 15.64
N GLY A 501 -23.61 -15.36 16.78
CA GLY A 501 -23.13 -14.89 18.07
C GLY A 501 -23.69 -15.73 19.22
N GLU A 502 -22.99 -15.74 20.35
CA GLU A 502 -23.43 -16.50 21.54
C GLU A 502 -24.27 -15.63 22.47
N THR A 503 -23.84 -14.39 22.74
CA THR A 503 -24.52 -13.46 23.65
C THR A 503 -24.59 -12.06 23.07
N ASN A 504 -25.57 -11.24 23.52
CA ASN A 504 -25.76 -9.84 23.11
C ASN A 504 -25.71 -9.64 21.59
N VAL A 505 -26.55 -10.40 20.87
CA VAL A 505 -26.64 -10.35 19.40
C VAL A 505 -27.77 -9.41 18.97
N GLY A 506 -27.49 -8.45 18.09
CA GLY A 506 -28.48 -7.46 17.68
C GLY A 506 -28.46 -7.11 16.19
N GLU A 507 -29.61 -6.67 15.66
CA GLU A 507 -29.79 -6.34 14.24
C GLU A 507 -28.95 -5.15 13.77
N LEU A 508 -28.77 -4.12 14.60
CA LEU A 508 -27.90 -3.00 14.28
C LEU A 508 -26.72 -2.96 15.26
N TRP A 509 -26.99 -3.09 16.55
CA TRP A 509 -26.01 -3.03 17.64
C TRP A 509 -26.09 -4.30 18.49
N GLY A 510 -24.94 -4.89 18.82
CA GLY A 510 -24.86 -6.04 19.72
C GLY A 510 -25.10 -5.61 21.17
N TYR A 511 -24.48 -4.51 21.60
CA TYR A 511 -24.65 -3.98 22.95
C TYR A 511 -24.79 -2.47 22.98
N ILE A 512 -25.80 -1.99 23.70
CA ILE A 512 -26.01 -0.56 23.97
C ILE A 512 -26.33 -0.39 25.45
N ASN A 513 -25.74 0.62 26.10
CA ASN A 513 -26.01 0.94 27.51
C ASN A 513 -26.86 2.22 27.64
N GLU A 514 -27.40 2.49 28.84
CA GLU A 514 -28.28 3.60 29.13
C GLU A 514 -27.67 5.01 28.94
N LYS A 515 -26.35 5.12 28.85
CA LYS A 515 -25.62 6.39 28.63
C LYS A 515 -25.42 6.72 27.15
N VAL A 516 -25.93 5.90 26.26
CA VAL A 516 -25.81 6.13 24.82
C VAL A 516 -27.04 6.88 24.30
N THR A 517 -26.81 8.05 23.73
CA THR A 517 -27.85 8.84 23.07
C THR A 517 -27.85 8.54 21.58
N LEU A 518 -28.96 8.03 21.06
CA LEU A 518 -29.16 7.75 19.64
C LEU A 518 -29.98 8.86 18.99
N ASN A 519 -29.44 9.56 18.02
CA ASN A 519 -30.08 10.62 17.25
C ASN A 519 -30.21 10.20 15.78
N LYS A 520 -31.40 9.85 15.35
CA LYS A 520 -31.66 9.65 13.92
C LYS A 520 -31.75 11.02 13.24
N LEU A 521 -30.96 11.21 12.20
CA LEU A 521 -30.98 12.42 11.37
C LEU A 521 -32.07 12.31 10.29
N ASP A 522 -32.65 13.45 9.87
CA ASP A 522 -33.67 13.53 8.84
C ASP A 522 -33.13 13.23 7.42
#